data_8889fd86bbd3fc261ade7e3239a4d70c
#
_entry.id   8889fd86bbd3fc261ade7e3239a4d70c
#
_cell.length_a   1.000
_cell.length_b   1.000
_cell.length_c   1.000
_cell.angle_alpha   90.00
_cell.angle_beta   90.00
_cell.angle_gamma   90.00
#
_symmetry.space_group_name_H-M   'P 1'
#
loop_
_entity.id
_entity.type
_entity.pdbx_description
1 polymer ?
#
loop_
_entity_poly.entity_id
_entity_poly.type
_entity_poly.pdbx_seq_one_letter_code
_entity_poly.pdbx_strand_id
1 'polypeptide(L)'
;MANDDTTTRSPVRQPFLLYAAKGRIYARNRTQKVIDLGAITREDGGSFRYLLDGNQQSDGGFFTEEEALQAIARSVRFLWLDGQFTAVADARDDANLDLDGATRISIELDEMPPGERAVDATV
;
A
#
# COMPACT_ATOMS: atom_id res chain seq x y z
N MET A 1 30.65 -16.36 12.64
CA MET A 1 30.02 -16.60 13.30
C MET A 1 28.61 -16.57 13.28
N ALA A 2 28.11 -17.40 13.73
CA ALA A 2 26.72 -17.56 13.61
C ALA A 2 25.92 -16.47 14.20
N ASN A 3 26.53 -15.76 15.07
CA ASN A 3 25.77 -14.71 15.65
C ASN A 3 25.47 -13.64 14.63
N ASP A 4 26.08 -13.71 13.49
CA ASP A 4 25.80 -12.74 12.52
C ASP A 4 24.36 -12.82 12.13
N ASP A 5 23.80 -13.99 12.17
CA ASP A 5 22.44 -14.14 11.82
C ASP A 5 21.57 -13.31 12.71
N THR A 6 21.90 -13.28 13.96
CA THR A 6 21.11 -12.52 14.90
C THR A 6 21.26 -11.05 14.66
N THR A 7 22.50 -10.62 14.43
CA THR A 7 22.71 -9.21 14.26
C THR A 7 22.20 -8.73 12.93
N THR A 8 22.17 -9.61 11.96
CA THR A 8 21.72 -9.20 10.66
C THR A 8 20.26 -9.44 10.48
N ARG A 9 19.57 -9.83 11.53
CA ARG A 9 18.19 -10.09 11.41
C ARG A 9 17.44 -8.80 11.29
N SER A 10 17.63 -8.11 10.24
CA SER A 10 16.88 -6.95 9.92
C SER A 10 15.46 -7.35 9.60
N PRO A 11 14.51 -6.49 9.82
CA PRO A 11 13.16 -6.76 9.39
C PRO A 11 13.16 -7.07 7.91
N VAL A 12 12.38 -8.05 7.52
CA VAL A 12 12.23 -8.37 6.11
C VAL A 12 11.35 -7.29 5.50
N ARG A 13 11.78 -6.73 4.40
CA ARG A 13 11.02 -5.72 3.70
C ARG A 13 10.39 -6.31 2.46
N GLN A 14 9.14 -5.99 2.26
CA GLN A 14 8.40 -6.46 1.10
C GLN A 14 8.11 -5.30 0.17
N PRO A 15 8.42 -5.45 -1.11
CA PRO A 15 8.15 -4.38 -2.07
C PRO A 15 6.70 -4.42 -2.54
N PHE A 16 6.15 -3.23 -2.75
CA PHE A 16 4.83 -3.08 -3.32
C PHE A 16 4.84 -1.91 -4.29
N LEU A 17 3.95 -1.94 -5.25
CA LEU A 17 3.70 -0.79 -6.11
C LEU A 17 2.30 -0.29 -5.82
N LEU A 18 2.15 1.02 -5.72
CA LEU A 18 0.83 1.64 -5.58
C LEU A 18 0.55 2.44 -6.84
N TYR A 19 -0.67 2.35 -7.33
CA TYR A 19 -1.08 3.00 -8.57
C TYR A 19 -2.34 3.81 -8.35
N ALA A 20 -2.46 4.93 -9.06
CA ALA A 20 -3.71 5.67 -9.16
C ALA A 20 -4.13 5.65 -10.62
N ALA A 21 -5.28 5.08 -10.90
CA ALA A 21 -5.78 4.94 -12.27
C ALA A 21 -7.29 5.10 -12.29
N LYS A 22 -7.75 6.06 -13.06
CA LYS A 22 -9.18 6.26 -13.31
C LYS A 22 -10.02 6.29 -12.04
N GLY A 23 -9.54 7.02 -11.06
CA GLY A 23 -10.29 7.22 -9.82
C GLY A 23 -10.20 6.09 -8.81
N ARG A 24 -9.35 5.11 -9.05
CA ARG A 24 -9.15 4.01 -8.11
C ARG A 24 -7.69 3.88 -7.75
N ILE A 25 -7.44 3.26 -6.60
CA ILE A 25 -6.10 3.01 -6.11
C ILE A 25 -5.86 1.51 -6.16
N TYR A 26 -4.75 1.10 -6.75
CA TYR A 26 -4.40 -0.31 -6.85
C TYR A 26 -3.06 -0.55 -6.17
N ALA A 27 -2.86 -1.76 -5.70
CA ALA A 27 -1.57 -2.18 -5.17
C ALA A 27 -1.15 -3.46 -5.85
N ARG A 28 0.14 -3.61 -6.11
CA ARG A 28 0.70 -4.84 -6.67
C ARG A 28 1.76 -5.36 -5.70
N ASN A 29 1.71 -6.65 -5.40
CA ASN A 29 2.70 -7.25 -4.53
C ASN A 29 3.78 -7.95 -5.37
N ARG A 30 4.76 -8.54 -4.69
CA ARG A 30 5.88 -9.15 -5.37
C ARG A 30 5.52 -10.39 -6.18
N THR A 31 4.38 -11.02 -5.90
CA THR A 31 3.90 -12.15 -6.70
C THR A 31 3.03 -11.68 -7.86
N GLN A 32 2.99 -10.37 -8.10
CA GLN A 32 2.28 -9.76 -9.22
C GLN A 32 0.76 -9.77 -9.07
N LYS A 33 0.26 -10.04 -7.89
CA LYS A 33 -1.17 -9.90 -7.64
C LYS A 33 -1.50 -8.41 -7.54
N VAL A 34 -2.58 -7.99 -8.16
CA VAL A 34 -3.03 -6.59 -8.16
C VAL A 34 -4.38 -6.54 -7.49
N ILE A 35 -4.55 -5.64 -6.54
CA ILE A 35 -5.82 -5.47 -5.87
C ILE A 35 -6.26 -4.02 -5.90
N ASP A 36 -7.56 -3.80 -5.83
CA ASP A 36 -8.17 -2.48 -5.76
C ASP A 36 -8.28 -2.11 -4.27
N LEU A 37 -7.60 -1.06 -3.86
CA LEU A 37 -7.59 -0.66 -2.46
C LEU A 37 -8.65 0.38 -2.12
N GLY A 38 -9.14 1.13 -3.08
CA GLY A 38 -10.09 2.18 -2.77
C GLY A 38 -10.19 3.23 -3.85
N ALA A 39 -10.69 4.39 -3.49
CA ALA A 39 -10.96 5.47 -4.42
C ALA A 39 -9.98 6.62 -4.25
N ILE A 40 -9.70 7.32 -5.34
CA ILE A 40 -9.01 8.60 -5.29
C ILE A 40 -9.84 9.55 -6.14
N THR A 41 -10.19 10.69 -5.58
CA THR A 41 -11.07 11.63 -6.27
C THR A 41 -10.43 13.00 -6.29
N ARG A 42 -10.73 13.76 -7.33
CA ARG A 42 -10.30 15.12 -7.43
C ARG A 42 -11.42 16.01 -6.91
N GLU A 43 -11.10 16.83 -5.96
CA GLU A 43 -12.10 17.70 -5.35
C GLU A 43 -12.17 19.03 -6.06
N ASP A 44 -13.19 19.84 -5.75
CA ASP A 44 -13.44 21.10 -6.42
C ASP A 44 -12.21 21.99 -6.39
N GLY A 45 -11.46 22.17 -5.55
CA GLY A 45 -10.28 23.02 -5.59
C GLY A 45 -9.10 22.45 -6.36
N GLY A 46 -9.26 21.27 -6.95
CA GLY A 46 -8.21 20.65 -7.73
C GLY A 46 -7.30 19.73 -6.92
N SER A 47 -7.53 19.62 -5.63
CA SER A 47 -6.74 18.72 -4.81
C SER A 47 -7.33 17.31 -4.85
N PHE A 48 -6.54 16.33 -4.42
CA PHE A 48 -6.95 14.94 -4.43
C PHE A 48 -7.24 14.44 -3.02
N ARG A 49 -8.21 13.53 -2.93
CA ARG A 49 -8.57 12.88 -1.68
C ARG A 49 -8.66 11.38 -1.92
N TYR A 50 -8.23 10.59 -0.96
CA TYR A 50 -8.37 9.13 -1.08
C TYR A 50 -9.28 8.58 0.02
N LEU A 51 -9.86 7.42 -0.26
CA LEU A 51 -10.60 6.64 0.71
C LEU A 51 -10.26 5.17 0.48
N LEU A 52 -9.68 4.54 1.48
CA LEU A 52 -9.34 3.12 1.41
C LEU A 52 -10.55 2.31 1.87
N ASP A 53 -10.92 1.31 1.08
CA ASP A 53 -12.13 0.53 1.36
C ASP A 53 -11.98 -0.35 2.60
N GLY A 54 -10.80 -0.93 2.78
CA GLY A 54 -10.63 -1.95 3.81
C GLY A 54 -10.67 -1.42 5.23
N ASN A 55 -10.19 -0.21 5.46
CA ASN A 55 -10.16 0.35 6.81
C ASN A 55 -10.86 1.70 6.88
N GLN A 56 -11.48 2.14 5.81
CA GLN A 56 -12.19 3.41 5.72
C GLN A 56 -11.29 4.61 6.04
N GLN A 57 -9.98 4.43 5.95
CA GLN A 57 -9.04 5.52 6.16
C GLN A 57 -9.11 6.49 4.99
N SER A 58 -9.12 7.77 5.26
CA SER A 58 -9.18 8.77 4.21
C SER A 58 -8.35 9.98 4.57
N ASP A 59 -7.92 10.72 3.56
CA ASP A 59 -7.23 11.99 3.75
C ASP A 59 -7.31 12.76 2.44
N GLY A 60 -7.06 14.05 2.49
CA GLY A 60 -7.21 14.91 1.32
C GLY A 60 -6.26 16.07 1.33
N GLY A 61 -6.42 16.96 0.35
CA GLY A 61 -5.59 18.14 0.25
C GLY A 61 -4.27 17.92 -0.49
N PHE A 62 -4.16 16.82 -1.24
CA PHE A 62 -2.93 16.52 -1.97
C PHE A 62 -2.95 17.20 -3.33
N PHE A 63 -1.83 17.76 -3.76
CA PHE A 63 -1.76 18.44 -5.03
C PHE A 63 -1.71 17.49 -6.22
N THR A 64 -1.19 16.30 -6.03
CA THR A 64 -1.06 15.31 -7.11
C THR A 64 -1.48 13.95 -6.62
N GLU A 65 -1.78 13.07 -7.57
CA GLU A 65 -2.06 11.68 -7.23
C GLU A 65 -0.86 11.03 -6.58
N GLU A 66 0.33 11.38 -7.02
CA GLU A 66 1.55 10.81 -6.44
C GLU A 66 1.67 11.16 -4.96
N GLU A 67 1.37 12.41 -4.59
CA GLU A 67 1.39 12.80 -3.19
C GLU A 67 0.38 12.01 -2.37
N ALA A 68 -0.79 11.78 -2.93
CA ALA A 68 -1.80 10.98 -2.25
C ALA A 68 -1.31 9.54 -2.06
N LEU A 69 -0.69 8.95 -3.08
CA LEU A 69 -0.15 7.60 -2.95
C LEU A 69 0.96 7.55 -1.90
N GLN A 70 1.79 8.56 -1.85
CA GLN A 70 2.86 8.61 -0.84
C GLN A 70 2.28 8.72 0.58
N ALA A 71 1.20 9.45 0.74
CA ALA A 71 0.55 9.56 2.04
C ALA A 71 -0.04 8.21 2.46
N ILE A 72 -0.62 7.48 1.52
CA ILE A 72 -1.12 6.13 1.79
C ILE A 72 0.04 5.25 2.22
N ALA A 73 1.17 5.32 1.52
CA ALA A 73 2.33 4.49 1.84
C ALA A 73 2.83 4.73 3.25
N ARG A 74 2.76 5.96 3.72
CA ARG A 74 3.20 6.29 5.07
C ARG A 74 2.21 5.86 6.15
N SER A 75 0.97 5.62 5.77
CA SER A 75 -0.08 5.35 6.74
C SER A 75 -0.42 3.87 6.87
N VAL A 76 -0.08 3.05 5.89
CA VAL A 76 -0.44 1.63 5.93
C VAL A 76 0.72 0.81 6.47
N ARG A 77 0.39 -0.32 7.09
CA ARG A 77 1.39 -1.24 7.60
C ARG A 77 1.35 -2.52 6.80
N PHE A 78 2.45 -3.25 6.85
CA PHE A 78 2.56 -4.48 6.07
C PHE A 78 1.44 -5.46 6.38
N LEU A 79 1.14 -5.68 7.65
CA LEU A 79 0.12 -6.69 8.00
C LEU A 79 -1.24 -6.33 7.43
N TRP A 80 -1.58 -5.06 7.46
CA TRP A 80 -2.86 -4.64 6.89
C TRP A 80 -2.87 -4.84 5.37
N LEU A 81 -1.82 -4.40 4.69
CA LEU A 81 -1.78 -4.49 3.23
C LEU A 81 -1.71 -5.94 2.78
N ASP A 82 -0.90 -6.74 3.44
CA ASP A 82 -0.78 -8.16 3.11
C ASP A 82 -2.13 -8.85 3.28
N GLY A 83 -2.86 -8.50 4.32
CA GLY A 83 -4.20 -9.03 4.53
C GLY A 83 -5.17 -8.65 3.41
N GLN A 84 -5.03 -7.45 2.85
CA GLN A 84 -5.87 -7.04 1.73
C GLN A 84 -5.58 -7.91 0.49
N PHE A 85 -4.33 -8.30 0.28
CA PHE A 85 -4.00 -9.19 -0.84
C PHE A 85 -4.63 -10.58 -0.66
N THR A 86 -4.94 -10.96 0.55
CA THR A 86 -5.65 -12.21 0.79
C THR A 86 -7.16 -12.03 0.62
N ALA A 87 -7.69 -10.92 1.09
CA ALA A 87 -9.13 -10.70 1.15
C ALA A 87 -9.74 -10.19 -0.15
N VAL A 88 -8.98 -9.47 -0.96
CA VAL A 88 -9.51 -8.81 -2.15
C VAL A 88 -9.11 -9.60 -3.40
N ALA A 89 -10.01 -9.71 -4.35
CA ALA A 89 -9.74 -10.48 -5.56
C ALA A 89 -8.65 -9.85 -6.41
N ASP A 90 -7.90 -10.70 -7.09
CA ASP A 90 -6.85 -10.25 -8.00
C ASP A 90 -7.47 -9.59 -9.24
N ALA A 91 -7.08 -8.37 -9.52
CA ALA A 91 -7.63 -7.61 -10.62
C ALA A 91 -6.68 -7.53 -11.82
N ARG A 92 -5.55 -8.22 -11.78
CA ARG A 92 -4.53 -8.02 -12.83
C ARG A 92 -5.01 -8.43 -14.22
N ASP A 93 -5.99 -9.33 -14.28
CA ASP A 93 -6.50 -9.79 -15.57
C ASP A 93 -7.80 -9.10 -15.97
N ASP A 94 -8.20 -8.07 -15.24
CA ASP A 94 -9.40 -7.33 -15.56
C ASP A 94 -9.15 -6.59 -16.87
N ALA A 95 -10.00 -6.80 -17.85
CA ALA A 95 -9.84 -6.21 -19.17
C ALA A 95 -9.89 -4.70 -19.17
N ASN A 96 -10.54 -4.10 -18.17
CA ASN A 96 -10.64 -2.66 -18.09
C ASN A 96 -9.51 -2.01 -17.29
N LEU A 97 -8.62 -2.82 -16.73
CA LEU A 97 -7.55 -2.29 -15.91
C LEU A 97 -6.35 -1.97 -16.80
N ASP A 98 -5.93 -0.72 -16.76
CA ASP A 98 -4.76 -0.28 -17.51
C ASP A 98 -3.85 0.48 -16.55
N LEU A 99 -2.76 -0.13 -16.16
CA LEU A 99 -1.81 0.49 -15.25
C LEU A 99 -0.58 1.06 -15.96
N ASP A 100 -0.47 0.89 -17.27
CA ASP A 100 0.72 1.33 -17.98
C ASP A 100 0.96 2.83 -17.92
N GLY A 101 -0.04 3.62 -18.02
CA GLY A 101 0.10 5.06 -17.93
C GLY A 101 -0.29 5.63 -16.59
N ALA A 102 -0.50 4.78 -15.60
CA ALA A 102 -1.00 5.25 -14.31
C ALA A 102 0.12 5.91 -13.51
N THR A 103 -0.26 6.82 -12.63
CA THR A 103 0.66 7.33 -11.62
C THR A 103 1.02 6.18 -10.69
N ARG A 104 2.29 6.01 -10.42
CA ARG A 104 2.69 4.90 -9.53
C ARG A 104 3.89 5.27 -8.68
N ILE A 105 3.98 4.62 -7.54
CA ILE A 105 5.14 4.73 -6.68
C ILE A 105 5.55 3.34 -6.21
N SER A 106 6.84 3.19 -5.91
CA SER A 106 7.38 1.98 -5.31
C SER A 106 7.57 2.21 -3.83
N ILE A 107 7.17 1.25 -3.04
CA ILE A 107 7.33 1.34 -1.59
C ILE A 107 7.86 0.03 -1.05
N GLU A 108 8.42 0.07 0.15
CA GLU A 108 8.81 -1.13 0.87
C GLU A 108 8.25 -1.04 2.26
N LEU A 109 7.64 -2.11 2.74
CA LEU A 109 7.07 -2.15 4.07
C LEU A 109 7.75 -3.26 4.88
N ASP A 110 8.05 -2.95 6.13
CA ASP A 110 8.64 -3.93 7.03
C ASP A 110 7.58 -4.92 7.47
N GLU A 111 7.88 -6.19 7.35
CA GLU A 111 6.92 -7.22 7.73
C GLU A 111 6.63 -7.20 9.22
N MET A 112 7.63 -6.90 10.02
CA MET A 112 7.47 -6.85 11.46
C MET A 112 8.12 -5.60 11.99
N PRO A 113 7.45 -4.48 11.89
CA PRO A 113 8.04 -3.22 12.36
C PRO A 113 8.33 -3.28 13.85
N PRO A 114 9.37 -2.63 14.30
CA PRO A 114 9.66 -2.54 15.73
C PRO A 114 8.46 -1.93 16.43
N GLY A 115 8.16 -2.35 17.59
CA GLY A 115 7.03 -1.84 18.32
C GLY A 115 5.80 -2.70 18.19
N GLU A 116 5.47 -3.12 16.98
CA GLU A 116 4.33 -3.97 16.78
C GLU A 116 4.56 -5.29 17.46
N ARG A 117 5.76 -5.81 17.28
CA ARG A 117 6.10 -7.05 17.89
C ARG A 117 6.13 -6.95 19.39
N ALA A 118 6.64 -5.84 19.89
CA ALA A 118 6.69 -5.65 21.32
C ALA A 118 5.30 -5.56 21.92
N VAL A 119 4.39 -4.96 21.22
CA VAL A 119 3.02 -4.86 21.70
C VAL A 119 2.42 -6.24 21.78
N ASP A 120 2.65 -7.06 20.78
CA ASP A 120 2.11 -8.41 20.78
C ASP A 120 2.67 -9.21 21.94
N ALA A 121 3.91 -8.99 22.27
CA ALA A 121 4.52 -9.74 23.34
C ALA A 121 3.94 -9.39 24.69
N THR A 122 3.42 -8.21 24.83
CA THR A 122 2.88 -7.80 26.10
C THR A 122 1.43 -8.18 26.27
N VAL A 123 0.81 -8.56 25.21
CA VAL A 123 -0.57 -8.95 25.28
C VAL A 123 -0.70 -10.40 25.68
#